data_edece5df3d665840d07c108797f8f347
#
_entry.id   edece5df3d665840d07c108797f8f347
#
_cell.length_a   1.000
_cell.length_b   1.000
_cell.length_c   1.000
_cell.angle_alpha   90.00
_cell.angle_beta   90.00
_cell.angle_gamma   90.00
#
_symmetry.space_group_name_H-M   'P 1'
#
loop_
_entity.id
_entity.type
_entity.pdbx_description
1 polymer ?
#
loop_
_entity_poly.entity_id
_entity_poly.type
_entity_poly.pdbx_seq_one_letter_code
_entity_poly.pdbx_strand_id
1 'polypeptide(L)'
;MTMMKRCAYFRLLSALMPMAVAAVLMTACATTAETRERRAAEQQRIAQAVEEIVASGDFTVEMNYVNPQRMRSKMLTGEYGVTVKGDSIDSYLPFFGRVYRAEFGIQTGLRFEDKIAQRQVKRARKDYYEVDLVVKRHMEHLFYSFDIYDNGKVTLMVRSDNRDTMHFSGDLVIE
;
A
#
# COMPACT_ATOMS: atom_id res chain seq x y z
N MET A 1 -55.42 9.44 -51.27
CA MET A 1 -53.94 9.38 -51.51
C MET A 1 -53.11 9.72 -50.28
N THR A 2 -53.69 9.70 -49.09
CA THR A 2 -53.03 10.13 -47.82
C THR A 2 -52.78 8.98 -46.87
N MET A 3 -53.36 7.82 -47.01
CA MET A 3 -53.20 6.68 -46.07
C MET A 3 -51.94 5.83 -46.29
N MET A 4 -51.45 5.76 -47.54
CA MET A 4 -50.20 4.98 -47.85
C MET A 4 -48.91 5.65 -47.35
N LYS A 5 -48.85 6.96 -47.22
CA LYS A 5 -47.68 7.67 -46.76
C LYS A 5 -47.44 7.53 -45.24
N ARG A 6 -48.48 7.33 -44.45
CA ARG A 6 -48.38 7.12 -43.01
C ARG A 6 -47.81 5.75 -42.64
N CYS A 7 -48.04 4.72 -43.42
CA CYS A 7 -47.55 3.37 -43.17
C CYS A 7 -46.05 3.24 -43.49
N ALA A 8 -45.54 4.00 -44.47
CA ALA A 8 -44.14 4.02 -44.85
C ALA A 8 -43.28 4.74 -43.77
N TYR A 9 -43.78 5.85 -43.22
CA TYR A 9 -43.11 6.56 -42.13
C TYR A 9 -43.01 5.75 -40.84
N PHE A 10 -44.05 4.98 -40.52
CA PHE A 10 -44.07 4.13 -39.32
C PHE A 10 -43.06 2.97 -39.42
N ARG A 11 -42.88 2.43 -40.62
CA ARG A 11 -41.89 1.37 -40.92
C ARG A 11 -40.44 1.92 -40.88
N LEU A 12 -40.22 3.15 -41.32
CA LEU A 12 -38.91 3.80 -41.24
C LEU A 12 -38.54 4.17 -39.81
N LEU A 13 -39.46 4.65 -38.98
CA LEU A 13 -39.23 4.95 -37.57
C LEU A 13 -38.93 3.67 -36.77
N SER A 14 -39.61 2.56 -37.08
CA SER A 14 -39.36 1.29 -36.36
C SER A 14 -38.04 0.64 -36.70
N ALA A 15 -37.42 0.95 -37.84
CA ALA A 15 -36.10 0.46 -38.24
C ALA A 15 -34.94 1.34 -37.69
N LEU A 16 -35.21 2.64 -37.47
CA LEU A 16 -34.20 3.57 -36.92
C LEU A 16 -33.97 3.43 -35.40
N MET A 17 -35.01 2.98 -34.68
CA MET A 17 -34.92 2.82 -33.20
C MET A 17 -33.92 1.74 -32.74
N PRO A 18 -33.83 0.54 -33.31
CA PRO A 18 -32.85 -0.47 -32.89
C PRO A 18 -31.42 -0.08 -33.24
N MET A 19 -31.20 0.72 -34.30
CA MET A 19 -29.88 1.17 -34.70
C MET A 19 -29.33 2.24 -33.76
N ALA A 20 -30.18 3.12 -33.23
CA ALA A 20 -29.81 4.11 -32.22
C ALA A 20 -29.43 3.46 -30.85
N VAL A 21 -30.18 2.42 -30.45
CA VAL A 21 -29.87 1.66 -29.20
C VAL A 21 -28.57 0.88 -29.35
N ALA A 22 -28.28 0.29 -30.50
CA ALA A 22 -27.03 -0.39 -30.77
C ALA A 22 -25.79 0.56 -30.71
N ALA A 23 -25.94 1.78 -31.24
CA ALA A 23 -24.89 2.77 -31.20
C ALA A 23 -24.54 3.25 -29.74
N VAL A 24 -25.56 3.37 -28.88
CA VAL A 24 -25.36 3.74 -27.46
C VAL A 24 -24.67 2.62 -26.67
N LEU A 25 -24.97 1.35 -26.99
CA LEU A 25 -24.32 0.20 -26.34
C LEU A 25 -22.83 0.07 -26.72
N MET A 26 -22.45 0.46 -27.93
CA MET A 26 -21.06 0.43 -28.39
C MET A 26 -20.20 1.50 -27.72
N THR A 27 -20.74 2.68 -27.40
CA THR A 27 -20.00 3.75 -26.73
C THR A 27 -19.77 3.44 -25.25
N ALA A 28 -20.66 2.72 -24.57
CA ALA A 28 -20.50 2.33 -23.17
C ALA A 28 -19.34 1.31 -22.98
N CYS A 29 -19.08 0.43 -23.95
CA CYS A 29 -17.96 -0.51 -23.89
C CYS A 29 -16.59 0.15 -24.08
N ALA A 30 -16.50 1.19 -24.91
CA ALA A 30 -15.23 1.88 -25.17
C ALA A 30 -14.68 2.60 -23.93
N THR A 31 -15.54 3.28 -23.17
CA THR A 31 -15.16 3.99 -21.93
C THR A 31 -14.69 3.02 -20.83
N THR A 32 -15.24 1.81 -20.79
CA THR A 32 -14.83 0.80 -19.80
C THR A 32 -13.46 0.19 -20.13
N ALA A 33 -13.17 -0.03 -21.41
CA ALA A 33 -11.86 -0.55 -21.87
C ALA A 33 -10.75 0.47 -21.59
N GLU A 34 -10.94 1.73 -21.98
CA GLU A 34 -9.98 2.81 -21.74
C GLU A 34 -9.70 3.01 -20.24
N THR A 35 -10.73 2.92 -19.39
CA THR A 35 -10.55 3.02 -17.95
C THR A 35 -9.75 1.85 -17.39
N ARG A 36 -9.91 0.65 -17.93
CA ARG A 36 -9.12 -0.54 -17.53
C ARG A 36 -7.66 -0.41 -17.95
N GLU A 37 -7.41 0.04 -19.17
CA GLU A 37 -6.05 0.26 -19.68
C GLU A 37 -5.31 1.31 -18.86
N ARG A 38 -5.95 2.43 -18.54
CA ARG A 38 -5.38 3.48 -17.67
C ARG A 38 -5.04 2.95 -16.29
N ARG A 39 -5.93 2.18 -15.66
CA ARG A 39 -5.67 1.56 -14.35
C ARG A 39 -4.53 0.54 -14.41
N ALA A 40 -4.47 -0.27 -15.45
CA ALA A 40 -3.39 -1.23 -15.63
C ALA A 40 -2.04 -0.53 -15.83
N ALA A 41 -1.99 0.53 -16.64
CA ALA A 41 -0.80 1.34 -16.83
C ALA A 41 -0.34 2.00 -15.52
N GLU A 42 -1.27 2.54 -14.73
CA GLU A 42 -0.96 3.15 -13.44
C GLU A 42 -0.43 2.11 -12.45
N GLN A 43 -1.04 0.93 -12.38
CA GLN A 43 -0.54 -0.16 -11.54
C GLN A 43 0.88 -0.60 -11.93
N GLN A 44 1.18 -0.65 -13.23
CA GLN A 44 2.53 -0.97 -13.71
C GLN A 44 3.54 0.11 -13.32
N ARG A 45 3.18 1.39 -13.41
CA ARG A 45 4.04 2.50 -12.98
C ARG A 45 4.34 2.43 -11.49
N ILE A 46 3.32 2.19 -10.66
CA ILE A 46 3.50 2.03 -9.21
C ILE A 46 4.42 0.83 -8.92
N ALA A 47 4.19 -0.31 -9.57
CA ALA A 47 5.01 -1.50 -9.36
C ALA A 47 6.49 -1.28 -9.75
N GLN A 48 6.75 -0.55 -10.83
CA GLN A 48 8.11 -0.17 -11.24
C GLN A 48 8.76 0.76 -10.22
N ALA A 49 8.02 1.78 -9.74
CA ALA A 49 8.52 2.68 -8.70
C ALA A 49 8.84 1.94 -7.40
N VAL A 50 7.98 1.00 -6.98
CA VAL A 50 8.24 0.14 -5.82
C VAL A 50 9.52 -0.68 -6.01
N GLU A 51 9.72 -1.28 -7.18
CA GLU A 51 10.92 -2.06 -7.50
C GLU A 51 12.19 -1.19 -7.42
N GLU A 52 12.16 0.01 -8.01
CA GLU A 52 13.28 0.95 -7.98
C GLU A 52 13.60 1.41 -6.55
N ILE A 53 12.59 1.75 -5.76
CA ILE A 53 12.72 2.18 -4.36
C ILE A 53 13.32 1.04 -3.51
N VAL A 54 12.79 -0.18 -3.64
CA VAL A 54 13.31 -1.34 -2.88
C VAL A 54 14.73 -1.69 -3.32
N ALA A 55 15.04 -1.58 -4.62
CA ALA A 55 16.39 -1.84 -5.15
C ALA A 55 17.41 -0.79 -4.69
N SER A 56 17.02 0.48 -4.53
CA SER A 56 17.89 1.52 -3.98
C SER A 56 18.24 1.25 -2.51
N GLY A 57 17.34 0.60 -1.79
CA GLY A 57 17.44 0.38 -0.35
C GLY A 57 17.06 1.59 0.52
N ASP A 58 16.70 2.70 -0.11
CA ASP A 58 16.24 3.92 0.56
C ASP A 58 14.75 4.07 0.37
N PHE A 59 13.98 4.06 1.47
CA PHE A 59 12.54 4.16 1.38
C PHE A 59 11.93 4.79 2.64
N THR A 60 10.79 5.41 2.46
CA THR A 60 9.95 5.94 3.55
C THR A 60 8.58 5.26 3.50
N VAL A 61 8.09 4.83 4.65
CA VAL A 61 6.76 4.25 4.80
C VAL A 61 5.97 5.04 5.84
N GLU A 62 4.74 5.38 5.50
CA GLU A 62 3.79 6.03 6.40
C GLU A 62 2.82 4.99 6.94
N MET A 63 2.63 4.98 8.28
CA MET A 63 1.79 3.99 8.94
C MET A 63 0.44 4.58 9.31
N ASN A 64 -0.62 3.99 8.76
CA ASN A 64 -2.00 4.44 8.93
C ASN A 64 -2.77 3.66 9.99
N TYR A 65 -2.36 2.42 10.26
CA TYR A 65 -2.99 1.55 11.24
C TYR A 65 -1.97 0.80 12.08
N VAL A 66 -2.35 0.52 13.33
CA VAL A 66 -1.62 -0.36 14.24
C VAL A 66 -2.52 -1.49 14.71
N ASN A 67 -1.96 -2.70 14.75
CA ASN A 67 -2.58 -3.93 15.21
C ASN A 67 -1.79 -4.49 16.41
N PRO A 68 -2.07 -4.06 17.64
CA PRO A 68 -1.42 -4.60 18.82
C PRO A 68 -1.89 -6.04 19.10
N GLN A 69 -1.02 -6.91 19.62
CA GLN A 69 -1.37 -8.32 19.91
C GLN A 69 -2.56 -8.47 20.87
N ARG A 70 -2.76 -7.52 21.79
CA ARG A 70 -3.71 -7.64 22.91
C ARG A 70 -4.84 -6.61 22.90
N MET A 71 -4.87 -5.75 21.90
CA MET A 71 -5.87 -4.68 21.79
C MET A 71 -6.47 -4.67 20.39
N ARG A 72 -7.58 -3.95 20.22
CA ARG A 72 -8.19 -3.75 18.90
C ARG A 72 -7.26 -2.89 18.03
N SER A 73 -7.32 -3.12 16.73
CA SER A 73 -6.69 -2.26 15.74
C SER A 73 -7.10 -0.81 15.92
N LYS A 74 -6.15 0.10 15.73
CA LYS A 74 -6.37 1.54 15.85
C LYS A 74 -5.87 2.23 14.58
N MET A 75 -6.65 3.19 14.11
CA MET A 75 -6.19 4.14 13.12
C MET A 75 -5.20 5.09 13.78
N LEU A 76 -4.10 5.35 13.11
CA LEU A 76 -3.09 6.30 13.55
C LEU A 76 -3.42 7.67 12.97
N THR A 77 -3.56 8.66 13.85
CA THR A 77 -3.77 10.06 13.50
C THR A 77 -2.48 10.82 13.78
N GLY A 78 -1.63 10.98 12.81
CA GLY A 78 -0.34 11.65 12.94
C GLY A 78 0.68 11.09 11.94
N GLU A 79 1.81 11.74 11.87
CA GLU A 79 2.92 11.39 10.95
C GLU A 79 3.76 10.23 11.52
N TYR A 80 3.16 9.05 11.62
CA TYR A 80 3.90 7.87 12.04
C TYR A 80 4.48 7.15 10.84
N GLY A 81 5.75 6.78 10.94
CA GLY A 81 6.41 6.11 9.82
C GLY A 81 7.80 5.59 10.17
N VAL A 82 8.42 5.03 9.15
CA VAL A 82 9.81 4.60 9.20
C VAL A 82 10.49 5.06 7.92
N THR A 83 11.64 5.72 8.08
CA THR A 83 12.51 6.10 6.98
C THR A 83 13.80 5.30 7.05
N VAL A 84 14.17 4.69 5.96
CA VAL A 84 15.44 3.96 5.78
C VAL A 84 16.27 4.71 4.76
N LYS A 85 17.49 5.08 5.14
CA LYS A 85 18.47 5.77 4.26
C LYS A 85 19.86 5.19 4.47
N GLY A 86 20.43 4.60 3.43
CA GLY A 86 21.70 3.90 3.53
C GLY A 86 21.66 2.86 4.65
N ASP A 87 22.55 2.95 5.62
CA ASP A 87 22.61 2.06 6.78
C ASP A 87 21.90 2.62 8.03
N SER A 88 21.06 3.64 7.87
CA SER A 88 20.34 4.30 8.96
C SER A 88 18.84 4.05 8.87
N ILE A 89 18.22 3.91 10.03
CA ILE A 89 16.77 3.81 10.19
C ILE A 89 16.30 4.90 11.14
N ASP A 90 15.35 5.71 10.69
CA ASP A 90 14.58 6.62 11.53
C ASP A 90 13.18 6.03 11.73
N SER A 91 12.88 5.67 12.97
CA SER A 91 11.61 5.06 13.35
C SER A 91 10.83 5.99 14.24
N TYR A 92 9.64 6.39 13.78
CA TYR A 92 8.68 7.19 14.51
C TYR A 92 7.35 6.43 14.62
N LEU A 93 7.32 5.40 15.50
CA LEU A 93 6.16 4.54 15.66
C LEU A 93 5.65 4.57 17.12
N PRO A 94 4.30 4.51 17.31
CA PRO A 94 3.73 4.37 18.63
C PRO A 94 3.86 2.91 19.10
N PHE A 95 3.94 2.72 20.42
CA PHE A 95 3.96 1.40 21.03
C PHE A 95 2.73 1.21 21.93
N PHE A 96 1.98 0.14 21.70
CA PHE A 96 0.76 -0.22 22.46
C PHE A 96 0.87 -1.66 22.99
N GLY A 97 1.96 -1.99 23.65
CA GLY A 97 2.21 -3.33 24.16
C GLY A 97 2.79 -3.28 25.58
N ARG A 98 3.18 -4.46 26.08
CA ARG A 98 3.89 -4.60 27.34
C ARG A 98 5.39 -4.58 27.10
N VAL A 99 6.11 -3.92 27.99
CA VAL A 99 7.57 -3.97 28.08
C VAL A 99 7.92 -4.95 29.20
N TYR A 100 8.70 -5.98 28.90
CA TYR A 100 9.07 -7.01 29.87
C TYR A 100 10.32 -6.64 30.68
N ARG A 101 11.21 -5.83 30.10
CA ARG A 101 12.37 -5.26 30.77
C ARG A 101 12.40 -3.78 30.49
N ALA A 102 12.00 -2.98 31.48
CA ALA A 102 12.07 -1.52 31.41
C ALA A 102 13.33 -1.03 32.09
N GLU A 103 14.15 -0.28 31.37
CA GLU A 103 15.18 0.55 32.00
C GLU A 103 14.56 1.89 32.38
N PHE A 104 14.96 2.39 33.57
CA PHE A 104 14.56 3.72 34.04
C PHE A 104 15.07 4.79 33.06
N GLY A 105 14.15 5.61 32.51
CA GLY A 105 14.50 6.76 31.66
C GLY A 105 14.46 6.53 30.17
N ILE A 106 14.19 5.31 29.67
CA ILE A 106 14.04 5.05 28.23
C ILE A 106 12.59 5.27 27.82
N GLN A 107 12.39 6.07 26.75
CA GLN A 107 11.08 6.26 26.16
C GLN A 107 10.51 4.91 25.69
N THR A 108 9.30 4.59 26.10
CA THR A 108 8.63 3.32 25.80
C THR A 108 8.22 3.17 24.32
N GLY A 109 8.33 4.23 23.52
CA GLY A 109 7.99 4.24 22.10
C GLY A 109 9.09 3.63 21.21
N LEU A 110 8.70 3.33 19.95
CA LEU A 110 9.61 2.97 18.87
C LEU A 110 10.03 4.24 18.12
N ARG A 111 10.55 5.24 18.87
CA ARG A 111 10.98 6.52 18.33
C ARG A 111 12.48 6.66 18.52
N PHE A 112 13.21 6.53 17.43
CA PHE A 112 14.67 6.61 17.45
C PHE A 112 15.24 6.69 16.03
N GLU A 113 16.45 7.21 15.94
CA GLU A 113 17.32 7.08 14.79
C GLU A 113 18.51 6.21 15.21
N ASP A 114 18.83 5.19 14.41
CA ASP A 114 19.92 4.25 14.71
C ASP A 114 20.47 3.58 13.45
N LYS A 115 21.58 2.85 13.59
CA LYS A 115 22.19 2.11 12.49
C LYS A 115 21.56 0.73 12.32
N ILE A 116 21.39 0.33 11.07
CA ILE A 116 20.95 -1.00 10.67
C ILE A 116 22.17 -1.94 10.80
N ALA A 117 22.06 -2.95 11.68
CA ALA A 117 23.11 -3.93 11.87
C ALA A 117 23.10 -5.03 10.80
N GLN A 118 21.93 -5.38 10.31
CA GLN A 118 21.73 -6.38 9.24
C GLN A 118 20.54 -5.98 8.38
N ARG A 119 20.66 -6.18 7.08
CA ARG A 119 19.60 -5.99 6.09
C ARG A 119 19.52 -7.20 5.18
N GLN A 120 18.31 -7.67 4.94
CA GLN A 120 18.01 -8.68 3.94
C GLN A 120 16.81 -8.22 3.13
N VAL A 121 16.95 -8.30 1.80
CA VAL A 121 15.86 -7.99 0.85
C VAL A 121 15.66 -9.20 -0.03
N LYS A 122 14.43 -9.64 -0.18
CA LYS A 122 14.06 -10.74 -1.08
C LYS A 122 12.70 -10.51 -1.71
N ARG A 123 12.53 -10.96 -2.95
CA ARG A 123 11.22 -11.09 -3.56
C ARG A 123 10.54 -12.33 -2.99
N ALA A 124 9.59 -12.18 -2.09
CA ALA A 124 8.98 -13.32 -1.38
C ALA A 124 7.96 -14.05 -2.25
N ARG A 125 7.18 -13.31 -3.04
CA ARG A 125 6.23 -13.81 -4.04
C ARG A 125 6.23 -12.90 -5.25
N LYS A 126 5.32 -13.16 -6.20
CA LYS A 126 5.21 -12.33 -7.42
C LYS A 126 4.71 -10.91 -7.15
N ASP A 127 4.10 -10.65 -5.99
CA ASP A 127 3.33 -9.46 -5.66
C ASP A 127 3.91 -8.61 -4.51
N TYR A 128 5.00 -9.08 -3.84
CA TYR A 128 5.62 -8.26 -2.80
C TYR A 128 7.10 -8.58 -2.53
N TYR A 129 7.80 -7.60 -1.97
CA TYR A 129 9.16 -7.70 -1.43
C TYR A 129 9.10 -7.81 0.09
N GLU A 130 9.91 -8.70 0.64
CA GLU A 130 10.17 -8.79 2.07
C GLU A 130 11.52 -8.14 2.36
N VAL A 131 11.51 -7.13 3.25
CA VAL A 131 12.71 -6.40 3.69
C VAL A 131 12.84 -6.58 5.19
N ASP A 132 13.84 -7.33 5.61
CA ASP A 132 14.15 -7.59 7.01
C ASP A 132 15.33 -6.73 7.45
N LEU A 133 15.14 -5.98 8.54
CA LEU A 133 16.16 -5.14 9.16
C LEU A 133 16.35 -5.53 10.61
N VAL A 134 17.60 -5.59 11.05
CA VAL A 134 17.96 -5.79 12.46
C VAL A 134 18.66 -4.54 12.98
N VAL A 135 18.10 -3.98 14.04
CA VAL A 135 18.66 -2.82 14.74
C VAL A 135 19.10 -3.27 16.14
N LYS A 136 20.39 -3.11 16.43
CA LYS A 136 20.97 -3.46 17.74
C LYS A 136 21.09 -2.19 18.58
N ARG A 137 20.20 -2.08 19.56
CA ARG A 137 20.26 -1.00 20.56
C ARG A 137 20.83 -1.54 21.87
N HIS A 138 21.26 -0.67 22.71
CA HIS A 138 22.06 -0.94 23.91
C HIS A 138 21.66 -2.22 24.70
N MET A 139 20.37 -2.46 24.92
CA MET A 139 19.84 -3.63 25.66
C MET A 139 18.73 -4.36 24.91
N GLU A 140 18.51 -4.06 23.63
CA GLU A 140 17.38 -4.56 22.86
C GLU A 140 17.76 -4.77 21.41
N HIS A 141 17.34 -5.91 20.86
CA HIS A 141 17.35 -6.14 19.42
C HIS A 141 15.95 -5.92 18.87
N LEU A 142 15.86 -5.06 17.86
CA LEU A 142 14.63 -4.80 17.13
C LEU A 142 14.72 -5.41 15.76
N PHE A 143 13.70 -6.18 15.40
CA PHE A 143 13.56 -6.83 14.12
C PHE A 143 12.38 -6.18 13.39
N TYR A 144 12.66 -5.49 12.29
CA TYR A 144 11.69 -4.88 11.41
C TYR A 144 11.52 -5.76 10.18
N SER A 145 10.31 -6.25 9.93
CA SER A 145 9.98 -7.06 8.76
C SER A 145 8.91 -6.32 7.96
N PHE A 146 9.29 -5.82 6.80
CA PHE A 146 8.41 -5.10 5.90
C PHE A 146 7.98 -6.03 4.77
N ASP A 147 6.68 -6.15 4.53
CA ASP A 147 6.10 -6.68 3.31
C ASP A 147 5.65 -5.50 2.45
N ILE A 148 6.41 -5.19 1.40
CA ILE A 148 6.16 -4.08 0.49
C ILE A 148 5.53 -4.63 -0.79
N TYR A 149 4.24 -4.35 -1.00
CA TYR A 149 3.47 -4.84 -2.14
C TYR A 149 3.68 -3.98 -3.38
N ASP A 150 3.51 -4.58 -4.57
CA ASP A 150 3.64 -3.88 -5.87
C ASP A 150 2.64 -2.73 -6.05
N ASN A 151 1.59 -2.68 -5.24
CA ASN A 151 0.61 -1.59 -5.24
C ASN A 151 0.97 -0.45 -4.26
N GLY A 152 2.18 -0.46 -3.68
CA GLY A 152 2.64 0.52 -2.71
C GLY A 152 2.11 0.33 -1.28
N LYS A 153 1.26 -0.68 -1.02
CA LYS A 153 0.84 -0.99 0.35
C LYS A 153 1.99 -1.66 1.11
N VAL A 154 2.05 -1.38 2.42
CA VAL A 154 3.09 -1.93 3.29
C VAL A 154 2.46 -2.52 4.54
N THR A 155 2.94 -3.71 4.91
CA THR A 155 2.72 -4.28 6.23
C THR A 155 4.07 -4.35 6.95
N LEU A 156 4.12 -3.87 8.17
CA LEU A 156 5.32 -3.88 9.00
C LEU A 156 5.05 -4.67 10.27
N MET A 157 5.91 -5.63 10.55
CA MET A 157 6.00 -6.30 11.84
C MET A 157 7.27 -5.83 12.56
N VAL A 158 7.11 -5.31 13.79
CA VAL A 158 8.22 -4.95 14.66
C VAL A 158 8.23 -5.90 15.85
N ARG A 159 9.30 -6.68 15.96
CA ARG A 159 9.53 -7.65 17.02
C ARG A 159 10.74 -7.25 17.85
N SER A 160 10.70 -7.56 19.14
CA SER A 160 11.77 -7.26 20.08
C SER A 160 11.93 -8.38 21.10
N ASP A 161 13.13 -8.45 21.69
CA ASP A 161 13.44 -9.36 22.79
C ASP A 161 12.74 -8.95 24.11
N ASN A 162 12.41 -7.65 24.23
CA ASN A 162 12.02 -7.04 25.51
C ASN A 162 10.59 -6.52 25.54
N ARG A 163 9.84 -6.61 24.43
CA ARG A 163 8.48 -6.10 24.37
C ARG A 163 7.56 -6.89 23.42
N ASP A 164 6.26 -6.67 23.55
CA ASP A 164 5.25 -7.29 22.67
C ASP A 164 5.50 -6.92 21.20
N THR A 165 5.23 -7.87 20.29
CA THR A 165 5.28 -7.63 18.85
C THR A 165 4.18 -6.65 18.42
N MET A 166 4.52 -5.75 17.52
CA MET A 166 3.61 -4.78 16.94
C MET A 166 3.47 -5.01 15.43
N HIS A 167 2.26 -4.89 14.94
CA HIS A 167 1.96 -4.93 13.51
C HIS A 167 1.40 -3.58 13.07
N PHE A 168 1.89 -3.09 11.95
CA PHE A 168 1.44 -1.84 11.35
C PHE A 168 1.04 -2.08 9.90
N SER A 169 0.17 -1.24 9.38
CA SER A 169 -0.18 -1.21 7.96
C SER A 169 -0.19 0.23 7.48
N GLY A 170 0.30 0.45 6.28
CA GLY A 170 0.44 1.77 5.71
C GLY A 170 0.79 1.75 4.24
N ASP A 171 1.44 2.80 3.81
CA ASP A 171 1.76 3.05 2.42
C ASP A 171 3.24 3.41 2.25
N LEU A 172 3.83 2.96 1.14
CA LEU A 172 5.15 3.40 0.68
C LEU A 172 5.02 4.81 0.11
N VAL A 173 5.88 5.72 0.51
CA VAL A 173 5.96 7.06 -0.08
C VAL A 173 6.65 6.93 -1.43
N ILE A 174 5.94 7.23 -2.50
CA ILE A 174 6.43 7.27 -3.88
C ILE A 174 6.43 8.72 -4.30
N GLU A 175 7.62 9.30 -4.50
CA GLU A 175 7.80 10.67 -4.98
C GLU A 175 7.68 10.77 -6.52
#